data_262f39b68ca66c8ce121061591341189
#
_entry.id   262f39b68ca66c8ce121061591341189
#
_cell.length_a   1.000
_cell.length_b   1.000
_cell.length_c   1.000
_cell.angle_alpha   90.00
_cell.angle_beta   90.00
_cell.angle_gamma   90.00
#
_symmetry.space_group_name_H-M   'P 1'
#
loop_
_entity.id
_entity.type
_entity.pdbx_description
1 polymer ?
#
loop_
_entity_poly.entity_id
_entity_poly.type
_entity_poly.pdbx_seq_one_letter_code
_entity_poly.pdbx_strand_id
1 'polypeptide(L)'
;MMIKPKQRILSAAETGAAAACCRTSPDQEESHVFEQIRNFAIGALGAAMLAGAPQAHADGLPGLRGHDHTGITVPDIKQATDFFVNVLGCKSVMSFGPFSDDKTTFMHDLLNVDPKSVIHQITLVRCGYGSSIELFQYSAPDQKNMTPKNSDIGGHHIAFYVDDIKAAKDYLDSKGVKTFFTLPVKEGPAAGQTITYFLAPWGLQMEIISYPQGMAYEKTSPIKLWSPTDPGK
;
A
#
# COMPACT_ATOMS: atom_id res chain seq x y z
N MET A 1 -49.47 4.68 -20.84
CA MET A 1 -50.28 5.77 -20.27
C MET A 1 -49.31 6.72 -19.59
N MET A 2 -49.03 7.84 -20.27
CA MET A 2 -48.07 8.87 -19.85
C MET A 2 -48.77 9.82 -18.86
N ILE A 3 -48.05 10.23 -17.82
CA ILE A 3 -48.31 11.54 -17.19
C ILE A 3 -46.95 12.13 -16.77
N LYS A 4 -46.65 13.28 -17.36
CA LYS A 4 -45.49 14.15 -17.11
C LYS A 4 -45.85 15.24 -16.06
N PRO A 5 -44.85 15.98 -15.55
CA PRO A 5 -44.90 16.76 -14.30
C PRO A 5 -45.36 18.19 -14.51
N LYS A 6 -45.69 18.89 -13.42
CA LYS A 6 -45.91 20.34 -13.38
C LYS A 6 -44.84 21.04 -12.54
N GLN A 7 -44.08 21.89 -13.23
CA GLN A 7 -43.31 22.99 -12.63
C GLN A 7 -44.28 24.07 -12.04
N ARG A 8 -43.86 24.69 -10.97
CA ARG A 8 -44.37 26.02 -10.57
C ARG A 8 -43.23 26.92 -10.14
N ILE A 9 -43.09 28.00 -10.90
CA ILE A 9 -42.30 29.21 -10.65
C ILE A 9 -43.20 30.21 -9.94
N LEU A 10 -42.68 30.96 -8.96
CA LEU A 10 -43.10 32.29 -8.49
C LEU A 10 -41.93 32.81 -7.64
N SER A 11 -41.17 33.76 -8.03
CA SER A 11 -41.14 35.21 -8.25
C SER A 11 -41.28 36.03 -6.98
N ALA A 12 -40.15 36.64 -6.64
CA ALA A 12 -39.83 38.04 -6.36
C ALA A 12 -40.44 38.76 -5.13
N ALA A 13 -39.61 39.37 -4.43
CA ALA A 13 -39.28 40.78 -4.23
C ALA A 13 -39.28 41.28 -2.78
N GLU A 14 -38.19 41.99 -2.49
CA GLU A 14 -37.99 43.26 -1.74
C GLU A 14 -38.15 43.21 -0.21
N THR A 15 -37.31 43.79 0.59
CA THR A 15 -36.49 44.99 0.66
C THR A 15 -35.67 45.01 1.95
N GLY A 16 -34.44 45.45 1.90
CA GLY A 16 -33.89 46.59 2.58
C GLY A 16 -33.32 46.42 4.00
N ALA A 17 -32.08 46.65 4.15
CA ALA A 17 -31.41 47.64 5.01
C ALA A 17 -29.98 47.29 5.33
N ALA A 18 -29.13 48.26 5.18
CA ALA A 18 -27.68 48.25 5.32
C ALA A 18 -27.21 48.01 6.76
N ALA A 19 -26.12 47.26 6.90
CA ALA A 19 -25.14 47.49 7.96
C ALA A 19 -23.75 47.20 7.39
N ALA A 20 -22.98 48.26 7.21
CA ALA A 20 -21.58 48.24 6.86
C ALA A 20 -20.79 47.61 8.04
N CYS A 21 -20.10 46.52 7.80
CA CYS A 21 -19.05 46.09 8.67
C CYS A 21 -17.81 45.78 7.80
N CYS A 22 -16.76 46.54 8.07
CA CYS A 22 -15.45 46.47 7.47
C CYS A 22 -14.94 45.00 7.44
N ARG A 23 -14.78 44.44 6.23
CA ARG A 23 -13.96 43.27 6.02
C ARG A 23 -12.69 43.75 5.34
N THR A 24 -11.62 43.71 6.08
CA THR A 24 -10.27 43.73 5.51
C THR A 24 -10.07 42.44 4.73
N SER A 25 -9.73 42.57 3.46
CA SER A 25 -9.46 41.44 2.56
C SER A 25 -8.12 40.78 2.91
N PRO A 26 -7.99 39.45 2.72
CA PRO A 26 -6.77 38.70 3.01
C PRO A 26 -5.57 39.04 2.10
N ASP A 27 -5.79 39.84 1.05
CA ASP A 27 -4.76 40.09 0.02
C ASP A 27 -3.73 41.18 0.39
N GLN A 28 -3.84 41.81 1.55
CA GLN A 28 -2.86 42.84 1.99
C GLN A 28 -1.78 42.30 2.95
N GLU A 29 -1.96 41.12 3.52
CA GLU A 29 -0.94 40.54 4.43
C GLU A 29 0.13 39.74 3.68
N GLU A 30 -0.17 39.20 2.50
CA GLU A 30 0.83 38.49 1.70
C GLU A 30 1.83 39.40 0.98
N SER A 31 1.48 40.67 0.69
CA SER A 31 2.39 41.59 -0.03
C SER A 31 3.58 42.06 0.82
N HIS A 32 3.45 42.12 2.13
CA HIS A 32 4.52 42.56 3.03
C HIS A 32 5.59 41.51 3.32
N VAL A 33 5.27 40.24 3.18
CA VAL A 33 6.21 39.12 3.38
C VAL A 33 7.13 38.96 2.15
N PHE A 34 6.63 39.25 0.95
CA PHE A 34 7.43 39.17 -0.27
C PHE A 34 8.43 40.33 -0.46
N GLU A 35 8.21 41.52 0.12
CA GLU A 35 9.13 42.64 0.00
C GLU A 35 10.33 42.53 0.94
N GLN A 36 10.26 41.86 2.04
CA GLN A 36 11.37 41.65 2.97
C GLN A 36 12.43 40.63 2.49
N ILE A 37 12.06 39.74 1.56
CA ILE A 37 12.98 38.73 1.02
C ILE A 37 13.86 39.28 -0.13
N ARG A 38 13.47 40.38 -0.75
CA ARG A 38 14.17 40.92 -1.94
C ARG A 38 15.40 41.78 -1.62
N ASN A 39 15.61 42.20 -0.39
CA ASN A 39 16.66 43.16 -0.01
C ASN A 39 17.90 42.55 0.69
N PHE A 40 18.08 41.22 0.70
CA PHE A 40 19.22 40.56 1.35
C PHE A 40 20.23 39.91 0.40
N ALA A 41 20.22 40.25 -0.87
CA ALA A 41 21.15 39.65 -1.84
C ALA A 41 21.95 40.67 -2.64
N ILE A 42 22.76 41.49 -1.99
CA ILE A 42 23.94 42.13 -2.64
C ILE A 42 25.03 42.28 -1.58
N GLY A 43 26.07 41.47 -1.66
CA GLY A 43 27.34 41.73 -1.00
C GLY A 43 28.02 40.54 -0.36
N ALA A 44 28.75 39.74 -1.12
CA ALA A 44 30.09 39.22 -0.80
C ALA A 44 30.54 38.21 -1.86
N LEU A 45 31.40 38.62 -2.80
CA LEU A 45 32.27 37.69 -3.50
C LEU A 45 33.34 37.20 -2.52
N GLY A 46 33.30 35.89 -2.22
CA GLY A 46 34.31 35.20 -1.44
C GLY A 46 34.43 33.77 -1.93
N ALA A 47 35.62 33.32 -2.26
CA ALA A 47 36.00 32.05 -2.82
C ALA A 47 35.25 30.84 -2.19
N ALA A 48 34.33 30.23 -2.92
CA ALA A 48 33.70 29.00 -2.52
C ALA A 48 34.58 27.82 -2.93
N MET A 49 35.19 27.16 -1.96
CA MET A 49 35.67 25.81 -2.09
C MET A 49 34.48 24.93 -2.49
N LEU A 50 34.69 24.07 -3.49
CA LEU A 50 33.78 23.00 -3.88
C LEU A 50 33.65 21.96 -2.74
N ALA A 51 32.97 22.33 -1.68
CA ALA A 51 32.37 21.35 -0.80
C ALA A 51 31.16 20.78 -1.57
N GLY A 52 31.19 19.49 -1.89
CA GLY A 52 30.07 18.81 -2.54
C GLY A 52 28.78 19.21 -1.85
N ALA A 53 27.85 19.82 -2.60
CA ALA A 53 26.53 20.10 -2.07
C ALA A 53 25.95 18.80 -1.53
N PRO A 54 25.44 18.78 -0.29
CA PRO A 54 24.70 17.63 0.16
C PRO A 54 23.56 17.44 -0.83
N GLN A 55 23.48 16.26 -1.46
CA GLN A 55 22.30 15.90 -2.22
C GLN A 55 21.11 16.11 -1.29
N ALA A 56 20.25 17.06 -1.64
CA ALA A 56 18.96 17.20 -0.99
C ALA A 56 18.22 15.86 -1.22
N HIS A 57 18.28 15.00 -0.22
CA HIS A 57 17.36 13.87 -0.17
C HIS A 57 15.96 14.48 -0.20
N ALA A 58 15.11 14.06 -1.16
CA ALA A 58 13.71 14.41 -1.14
C ALA A 58 13.19 14.16 0.29
N ASP A 59 12.44 15.13 0.83
CA ASP A 59 11.87 15.08 2.18
C ASP A 59 10.92 13.88 2.27
N GLY A 60 11.46 12.73 2.59
CA GLY A 60 10.75 11.47 2.76
C GLY A 60 10.69 11.08 4.24
N LEU A 61 10.20 9.88 4.51
CA LEU A 61 10.18 9.33 5.86
C LEU A 61 11.61 9.24 6.42
N PRO A 62 11.95 9.98 7.52
CA PRO A 62 13.29 9.98 8.06
C PRO A 62 13.77 8.57 8.43
N GLY A 63 14.95 8.19 7.94
CA GLY A 63 15.55 6.90 8.23
C GLY A 63 14.95 5.70 7.50
N LEU A 64 14.08 5.90 6.48
CA LEU A 64 13.55 4.82 5.68
C LEU A 64 14.67 3.96 5.09
N ARG A 65 14.65 2.65 5.38
CA ARG A 65 15.60 1.65 4.87
C ARG A 65 15.00 0.71 3.83
N GLY A 66 13.69 0.50 3.89
CA GLY A 66 12.97 -0.43 3.00
C GLY A 66 11.65 -0.88 3.58
N HIS A 67 10.99 -1.79 2.86
CA HIS A 67 9.76 -2.43 3.30
C HIS A 67 10.08 -3.60 4.22
N ASP A 68 9.62 -3.55 5.48
CA ASP A 68 9.90 -4.57 6.51
C ASP A 68 8.96 -5.78 6.39
N HIS A 69 7.65 -5.56 6.49
CA HIS A 69 6.64 -6.62 6.39
C HIS A 69 5.31 -6.12 5.83
N THR A 70 4.50 -7.08 5.39
CA THR A 70 3.09 -6.88 5.05
C THR A 70 2.22 -7.62 6.07
N GLY A 71 1.39 -6.89 6.82
CA GLY A 71 0.39 -7.48 7.72
C GLY A 71 -0.87 -7.86 6.96
N ILE A 72 -1.35 -9.08 7.17
CA ILE A 72 -2.63 -9.55 6.62
C ILE A 72 -3.46 -10.27 7.70
N THR A 73 -4.75 -9.98 7.73
CA THR A 73 -5.69 -10.69 8.60
C THR A 73 -6.22 -11.93 7.90
N VAL A 74 -6.16 -13.06 8.60
CA VAL A 74 -6.61 -14.37 8.10
C VAL A 74 -7.70 -14.93 9.02
N PRO A 75 -8.65 -15.71 8.49
CA PRO A 75 -9.72 -16.28 9.31
C PRO A 75 -9.25 -17.36 10.29
N ASP A 76 -8.19 -18.08 9.94
CA ASP A 76 -7.59 -19.15 10.73
C ASP A 76 -6.07 -19.12 10.58
N ILE A 77 -5.38 -18.81 11.67
CA ILE A 77 -3.92 -18.66 11.68
C ILE A 77 -3.19 -19.97 11.40
N LYS A 78 -3.75 -21.10 11.86
CA LYS A 78 -3.17 -22.41 11.62
C LYS A 78 -3.27 -22.78 10.14
N GLN A 79 -4.44 -22.64 9.54
CA GLN A 79 -4.64 -22.88 8.11
C GLN A 79 -3.70 -22.01 7.27
N ALA A 80 -3.59 -20.71 7.62
CA ALA A 80 -2.73 -19.78 6.90
C ALA A 80 -1.26 -20.16 7.05
N THR A 81 -0.80 -20.43 8.27
CA THR A 81 0.59 -20.84 8.52
C THR A 81 0.92 -22.14 7.78
N ASP A 82 0.04 -23.14 7.83
CA ASP A 82 0.21 -24.41 7.12
C ASP A 82 0.31 -24.19 5.59
N PHE A 83 -0.52 -23.30 5.04
CA PHE A 83 -0.45 -22.95 3.62
C PHE A 83 0.88 -22.31 3.23
N PHE A 84 1.31 -21.29 3.98
CA PHE A 84 2.60 -20.64 3.70
C PHE A 84 3.78 -21.59 3.87
N VAL A 85 3.78 -22.44 4.88
CA VAL A 85 4.89 -23.34 5.19
C VAL A 85 4.90 -24.58 4.28
N ASN A 86 3.76 -25.27 4.17
CA ASN A 86 3.70 -26.60 3.54
C ASN A 86 3.38 -26.55 2.05
N VAL A 87 2.77 -25.44 1.57
CA VAL A 87 2.48 -25.25 0.13
C VAL A 87 3.49 -24.30 -0.49
N LEU A 88 3.69 -23.10 0.07
CA LEU A 88 4.60 -22.10 -0.52
C LEU A 88 6.07 -22.28 -0.11
N GLY A 89 6.38 -23.15 0.86
CA GLY A 89 7.75 -23.41 1.29
C GLY A 89 8.38 -22.31 2.16
N CYS A 90 7.57 -21.41 2.70
CA CYS A 90 8.01 -20.37 3.62
C CYS A 90 8.45 -20.95 4.96
N LYS A 91 9.09 -20.15 5.79
CA LYS A 91 9.48 -20.52 7.16
C LYS A 91 8.67 -19.71 8.16
N SER A 92 8.02 -20.37 9.09
CA SER A 92 7.48 -19.71 10.29
C SER A 92 8.64 -19.32 11.20
N VAL A 93 8.72 -18.05 11.56
CA VAL A 93 9.86 -17.49 12.30
C VAL A 93 9.52 -17.30 13.77
N MET A 94 8.38 -16.64 14.04
CA MET A 94 7.91 -16.42 15.41
C MET A 94 6.40 -16.31 15.44
N SER A 95 5.84 -16.64 16.60
CA SER A 95 4.40 -16.50 16.88
C SER A 95 4.23 -16.01 18.31
N PHE A 96 3.26 -15.13 18.51
CA PHE A 96 2.97 -14.54 19.80
C PHE A 96 1.51 -14.07 19.90
N GLY A 97 1.05 -13.81 21.11
CA GLY A 97 -0.33 -13.47 21.46
C GLY A 97 -0.82 -14.35 22.63
N PRO A 98 -2.09 -14.23 23.04
CA PRO A 98 -3.08 -13.28 22.54
C PRO A 98 -2.88 -11.85 23.06
N PHE A 99 -3.55 -10.87 22.41
CA PHE A 99 -3.60 -9.47 22.86
C PHE A 99 -5.04 -8.96 22.84
N SER A 100 -5.44 -8.32 23.90
CA SER A 100 -6.70 -7.59 24.03
C SER A 100 -6.61 -6.60 25.18
N ASP A 101 -7.38 -5.54 25.10
CA ASP A 101 -7.60 -4.62 26.22
C ASP A 101 -9.03 -4.08 26.14
N ASP A 102 -9.91 -4.66 26.95
CA ASP A 102 -11.32 -4.29 27.03
C ASP A 102 -11.61 -3.15 28.04
N LYS A 103 -10.57 -2.64 28.72
CA LYS A 103 -10.68 -1.62 29.78
C LYS A 103 -10.32 -0.22 29.30
N THR A 104 -9.53 -0.13 28.24
CA THR A 104 -9.07 1.14 27.70
C THR A 104 -9.34 1.21 26.18
N THR A 105 -8.92 2.31 25.55
CA THR A 105 -8.99 2.49 24.10
C THR A 105 -7.73 1.99 23.39
N PHE A 106 -6.85 1.26 24.06
CA PHE A 106 -5.54 0.85 23.56
C PHE A 106 -5.59 0.18 22.18
N MET A 107 -6.53 -0.76 21.96
CA MET A 107 -6.67 -1.45 20.68
C MET A 107 -7.03 -0.50 19.55
N HIS A 108 -7.90 0.49 19.83
CA HIS A 108 -8.24 1.54 18.85
C HIS A 108 -7.07 2.49 18.62
N ASP A 109 -6.46 2.98 19.68
CA ASP A 109 -5.45 4.03 19.58
C ASP A 109 -4.16 3.55 18.92
N LEU A 110 -3.81 2.27 19.10
CA LEU A 110 -2.64 1.65 18.49
C LEU A 110 -2.92 1.09 17.10
N LEU A 111 -4.06 0.41 16.89
CA LEU A 111 -4.31 -0.43 15.72
C LEU A 111 -5.48 0.05 14.86
N ASN A 112 -6.19 1.11 15.29
CA ASN A 112 -7.38 1.63 14.63
C ASN A 112 -8.46 0.55 14.38
N VAL A 113 -8.66 -0.33 15.36
CA VAL A 113 -9.70 -1.37 15.37
C VAL A 113 -10.73 -1.10 16.47
N ASP A 114 -11.85 -1.83 16.47
CA ASP A 114 -12.82 -1.74 17.59
C ASP A 114 -12.09 -1.99 18.91
N PRO A 115 -12.33 -1.19 19.98
CA PRO A 115 -11.65 -1.36 21.28
C PRO A 115 -11.80 -2.76 21.90
N LYS A 116 -12.87 -3.50 21.55
CA LYS A 116 -13.11 -4.87 22.01
C LYS A 116 -12.49 -5.94 21.14
N SER A 117 -11.69 -5.55 20.16
CA SER A 117 -11.00 -6.51 19.29
C SER A 117 -10.01 -7.35 20.08
N VAL A 118 -9.88 -8.60 19.68
CA VAL A 118 -8.89 -9.54 20.21
C VAL A 118 -8.00 -10.02 19.07
N ILE A 119 -6.70 -9.90 19.23
CA ILE A 119 -5.72 -10.62 18.41
C ILE A 119 -5.49 -11.96 19.08
N HIS A 120 -5.95 -13.04 18.48
CA HIS A 120 -5.74 -14.38 19.02
C HIS A 120 -4.29 -14.83 18.88
N GLN A 121 -3.71 -14.55 17.74
CA GLN A 121 -2.32 -14.89 17.44
C GLN A 121 -1.78 -14.02 16.30
N ILE A 122 -0.49 -13.74 16.35
CA ILE A 122 0.31 -13.17 15.28
C ILE A 122 1.36 -14.22 14.92
N THR A 123 1.61 -14.43 13.62
CA THR A 123 2.67 -15.31 13.14
C THR A 123 3.42 -14.64 12.01
N LEU A 124 4.73 -14.51 12.12
CA LEU A 124 5.57 -14.02 11.04
C LEU A 124 6.15 -15.18 10.24
N VAL A 125 5.99 -15.08 8.92
CA VAL A 125 6.55 -16.04 7.96
C VAL A 125 7.51 -15.34 7.01
N ARG A 126 8.58 -16.03 6.62
CA ARG A 126 9.58 -15.58 5.65
C ARG A 126 9.56 -16.50 4.43
N CYS A 127 9.38 -15.92 3.24
CA CYS A 127 9.29 -16.63 1.97
C CYS A 127 10.51 -16.26 1.09
N GLY A 128 11.61 -16.98 1.25
CA GLY A 128 12.84 -16.68 0.51
C GLY A 128 13.47 -15.35 0.92
N TYR A 129 13.76 -14.50 -0.08
CA TYR A 129 14.28 -13.14 0.11
C TYR A 129 13.12 -12.12 0.17
N GLY A 130 13.44 -10.91 0.62
CA GLY A 130 12.50 -9.79 0.70
C GLY A 130 11.87 -9.60 2.07
N SER A 131 10.77 -8.83 2.10
CA SER A 131 10.03 -8.51 3.31
C SER A 131 9.28 -9.73 3.84
N SER A 132 9.01 -9.72 5.14
CA SER A 132 8.23 -10.77 5.80
C SER A 132 6.73 -10.58 5.60
N ILE A 133 5.95 -11.61 5.91
CA ILE A 133 4.49 -11.53 5.97
C ILE A 133 4.09 -11.79 7.42
N GLU A 134 3.29 -10.87 7.96
CA GLU A 134 2.76 -10.95 9.31
C GLU A 134 1.28 -11.36 9.24
N LEU A 135 0.99 -12.55 9.72
CA LEU A 135 -0.35 -13.14 9.74
C LEU A 135 -1.03 -12.80 11.06
N PHE A 136 -2.23 -12.22 11.00
CA PHE A 136 -3.05 -11.93 12.16
C PHE A 136 -4.32 -12.78 12.15
N GLN A 137 -4.68 -13.33 13.30
CA GLN A 137 -6.04 -13.82 13.52
C GLN A 137 -6.73 -12.90 14.53
N TYR A 138 -7.72 -12.15 14.04
CA TYR A 138 -8.55 -11.26 14.85
C TYR A 138 -9.93 -11.85 15.13
N SER A 139 -10.55 -11.40 16.22
CA SER A 139 -11.99 -11.27 16.34
C SER A 139 -12.34 -9.85 16.75
N ALA A 140 -13.34 -9.25 16.11
CA ALA A 140 -13.82 -7.90 16.41
C ALA A 140 -15.35 -7.85 16.22
N PRO A 141 -16.07 -7.02 17.01
CA PRO A 141 -17.54 -6.89 16.88
C PRO A 141 -17.99 -6.45 15.49
N ASP A 142 -17.17 -5.67 14.78
CA ASP A 142 -17.45 -5.11 13.46
C ASP A 142 -16.69 -5.81 12.32
N GLN A 143 -16.06 -6.97 12.59
CA GLN A 143 -15.24 -7.70 11.62
C GLN A 143 -16.02 -8.07 10.36
N LYS A 144 -15.43 -7.76 9.19
CA LYS A 144 -15.96 -8.20 7.91
C LYS A 144 -15.26 -9.51 7.50
N ASN A 145 -16.02 -10.59 7.45
CA ASN A 145 -15.50 -11.89 7.02
C ASN A 145 -15.61 -12.03 5.50
N MET A 146 -14.85 -11.21 4.78
CA MET A 146 -14.73 -11.27 3.33
C MET A 146 -13.34 -10.81 2.88
N THR A 147 -12.75 -11.54 1.95
CA THR A 147 -11.49 -11.13 1.31
C THR A 147 -11.82 -10.19 0.16
N PRO A 148 -11.26 -8.96 0.11
CA PRO A 148 -11.48 -8.04 -0.98
C PRO A 148 -10.90 -8.60 -2.29
N LYS A 149 -11.55 -8.31 -3.41
CA LYS A 149 -10.99 -8.59 -4.74
C LYS A 149 -9.91 -7.56 -5.06
N ASN A 150 -9.02 -7.86 -5.99
CA ASN A 150 -8.03 -6.88 -6.48
C ASN A 150 -8.67 -5.58 -7.01
N SER A 151 -9.93 -5.63 -7.44
CA SER A 151 -10.68 -4.47 -7.94
C SER A 151 -11.34 -3.62 -6.85
N ASP A 152 -11.38 -4.08 -5.62
CA ASP A 152 -12.00 -3.35 -4.51
C ASP A 152 -11.01 -2.33 -3.93
N ILE A 153 -11.49 -1.22 -3.37
CA ILE A 153 -10.61 -0.31 -2.60
C ILE A 153 -10.10 -1.07 -1.38
N GLY A 154 -8.76 -1.11 -1.22
CA GLY A 154 -8.08 -1.98 -0.24
C GLY A 154 -7.78 -3.37 -0.77
N GLY A 155 -8.23 -3.72 -1.99
CA GLY A 155 -7.83 -4.94 -2.67
C GLY A 155 -6.32 -4.97 -2.93
N HIS A 156 -5.71 -6.11 -2.69
CA HIS A 156 -4.27 -6.31 -2.84
C HIS A 156 -3.95 -7.77 -3.15
N HIS A 157 -2.73 -8.00 -3.59
CA HIS A 157 -2.16 -9.34 -3.72
C HIS A 157 -0.69 -9.33 -3.27
N ILE A 158 -0.16 -10.49 -2.97
CA ILE A 158 1.25 -10.71 -2.67
C ILE A 158 1.84 -11.53 -3.80
N ALA A 159 2.93 -11.04 -4.41
CA ALA A 159 3.61 -11.71 -5.51
C ALA A 159 4.88 -12.43 -5.02
N PHE A 160 5.09 -13.65 -5.52
CA PHE A 160 6.26 -14.47 -5.25
C PHE A 160 7.02 -14.71 -6.55
N TYR A 161 8.30 -14.38 -6.57
CA TYR A 161 9.16 -14.71 -7.70
C TYR A 161 9.45 -16.19 -7.74
N VAL A 162 9.39 -16.77 -8.95
CA VAL A 162 9.78 -18.15 -9.23
C VAL A 162 10.63 -18.19 -10.51
N ASP A 163 11.60 -19.09 -10.57
CA ASP A 163 12.46 -19.22 -11.74
C ASP A 163 11.74 -19.84 -12.93
N ASP A 164 10.84 -20.80 -12.69
CA ASP A 164 10.03 -21.48 -13.70
C ASP A 164 8.54 -21.36 -13.36
N ILE A 165 7.85 -20.47 -14.08
CA ILE A 165 6.43 -20.20 -13.88
C ILE A 165 5.55 -21.42 -14.18
N LYS A 166 5.95 -22.24 -15.18
CA LYS A 166 5.16 -23.43 -15.52
C LYS A 166 5.28 -24.49 -14.44
N ALA A 167 6.50 -24.79 -14.00
CA ALA A 167 6.72 -25.76 -12.94
C ALA A 167 6.03 -25.34 -11.63
N ALA A 168 6.09 -24.03 -11.28
CA ALA A 168 5.43 -23.50 -10.09
C ALA A 168 3.90 -23.59 -10.19
N LYS A 169 3.32 -23.29 -11.36
CA LYS A 169 1.88 -23.44 -11.57
C LYS A 169 1.45 -24.91 -11.46
N ASP A 170 2.14 -25.80 -12.16
CA ASP A 170 1.85 -27.26 -12.12
C ASP A 170 1.92 -27.79 -10.67
N TYR A 171 2.90 -27.32 -9.90
CA TYR A 171 3.02 -27.65 -8.48
C TYR A 171 1.81 -27.16 -7.67
N LEU A 172 1.41 -25.87 -7.81
CA LEU A 172 0.24 -25.34 -7.13
C LEU A 172 -1.02 -26.11 -7.47
N ASP A 173 -1.23 -26.42 -8.76
CA ASP A 173 -2.37 -27.24 -9.23
C ASP A 173 -2.34 -28.63 -8.59
N SER A 174 -1.18 -29.26 -8.47
CA SER A 174 -1.00 -30.57 -7.82
C SER A 174 -1.33 -30.57 -6.32
N LYS A 175 -1.23 -29.39 -5.67
CA LYS A 175 -1.61 -29.15 -4.29
C LYS A 175 -3.10 -28.76 -4.12
N GLY A 176 -3.86 -28.76 -5.21
CA GLY A 176 -5.27 -28.36 -5.21
C GLY A 176 -5.50 -26.86 -5.04
N VAL A 177 -4.46 -26.03 -5.23
CA VAL A 177 -4.57 -24.58 -5.19
C VAL A 177 -5.25 -24.10 -6.47
N LYS A 178 -6.27 -23.24 -6.34
CA LYS A 178 -6.93 -22.65 -7.51
C LYS A 178 -6.00 -21.62 -8.17
N THR A 179 -5.49 -21.96 -9.34
CA THR A 179 -4.71 -21.05 -10.19
C THR A 179 -5.57 -20.46 -11.33
N PHE A 180 -5.12 -19.35 -11.90
CA PHE A 180 -5.71 -18.74 -13.09
C PHE A 180 -4.84 -18.99 -14.32
N PHE A 181 -5.19 -18.38 -15.46
CA PHE A 181 -4.37 -18.51 -16.66
C PHE A 181 -3.03 -17.80 -16.51
N THR A 182 -2.02 -18.31 -17.20
CA THR A 182 -0.69 -17.71 -17.25
C THR A 182 -0.61 -16.67 -18.36
N LEU A 183 -0.16 -15.46 -18.03
CA LEU A 183 -0.02 -14.34 -18.95
C LEU A 183 1.46 -13.97 -19.15
N PRO A 184 2.06 -14.25 -20.32
CA PRO A 184 3.32 -13.64 -20.71
C PRO A 184 3.09 -12.20 -21.17
N VAL A 185 3.76 -11.24 -20.53
CA VAL A 185 3.68 -9.82 -20.88
C VAL A 185 4.71 -9.51 -21.95
N LYS A 186 4.24 -9.18 -23.18
CA LYS A 186 5.09 -9.00 -24.36
C LYS A 186 5.41 -7.55 -24.67
N GLU A 187 4.64 -6.60 -24.15
CA GLU A 187 4.74 -5.19 -24.51
C GLU A 187 4.70 -4.30 -23.25
N GLY A 188 5.15 -3.04 -23.42
CA GLY A 188 5.18 -2.04 -22.36
C GLY A 188 6.35 -2.23 -21.38
N PRO A 189 6.41 -1.42 -20.32
CA PRO A 189 7.51 -1.42 -19.34
C PRO A 189 7.71 -2.76 -18.64
N ALA A 190 6.65 -3.54 -18.45
CA ALA A 190 6.67 -4.84 -17.80
C ALA A 190 6.95 -6.02 -18.75
N ALA A 191 7.21 -5.75 -20.04
CA ALA A 191 7.54 -6.82 -20.98
C ALA A 191 8.76 -7.62 -20.52
N GLY A 192 8.68 -8.93 -20.65
CA GLY A 192 9.68 -9.87 -20.14
C GLY A 192 9.24 -10.65 -18.93
N GLN A 193 8.20 -10.19 -18.21
CA GLN A 193 7.61 -10.97 -17.13
C GLN A 193 6.53 -11.93 -17.61
N THR A 194 6.35 -13.00 -16.85
CA THR A 194 5.21 -13.92 -16.96
C THR A 194 4.56 -14.03 -15.60
N ILE A 195 3.25 -13.96 -15.53
CA ILE A 195 2.50 -13.97 -14.28
C ILE A 195 1.41 -15.03 -14.27
N THR A 196 1.09 -15.54 -13.09
CA THR A 196 -0.08 -16.39 -12.83
C THR A 196 -0.64 -16.05 -11.46
N TYR A 197 -1.91 -15.67 -11.41
CA TYR A 197 -2.60 -15.51 -10.13
C TYR A 197 -3.09 -16.84 -9.57
N PHE A 198 -3.21 -16.92 -8.25
CA PHE A 198 -3.80 -18.05 -7.54
C PHE A 198 -4.50 -17.58 -6.27
N LEU A 199 -5.31 -18.44 -5.65
CA LEU A 199 -6.00 -18.12 -4.41
C LEU A 199 -5.46 -18.93 -3.24
N ALA A 200 -5.20 -18.25 -2.13
CA ALA A 200 -5.05 -18.88 -0.83
C ALA A 200 -6.37 -19.56 -0.39
N PRO A 201 -6.34 -20.52 0.55
CA PRO A 201 -7.55 -21.22 1.00
C PRO A 201 -8.69 -20.33 1.49
N TRP A 202 -8.38 -19.14 2.00
CA TRP A 202 -9.35 -18.15 2.47
C TRP A 202 -9.73 -17.09 1.42
N GLY A 203 -9.32 -17.29 0.16
CA GLY A 203 -9.70 -16.44 -0.97
C GLY A 203 -8.80 -15.26 -1.26
N LEU A 204 -7.72 -15.03 -0.47
CA LEU A 204 -6.75 -13.97 -0.79
C LEU A 204 -6.08 -14.28 -2.13
N GLN A 205 -6.12 -13.30 -3.04
CA GLN A 205 -5.43 -13.41 -4.31
C GLN A 205 -3.92 -13.22 -4.11
N MET A 206 -3.16 -14.14 -4.70
CA MET A 206 -1.70 -14.13 -4.72
C MET A 206 -1.22 -14.28 -6.16
N GLU A 207 0.06 -14.05 -6.39
CA GLU A 207 0.69 -14.11 -7.70
C GLU A 207 2.00 -14.89 -7.63
N ILE A 208 2.27 -15.71 -8.65
CA ILE A 208 3.64 -16.12 -8.99
C ILE A 208 4.08 -15.34 -10.22
N ILE A 209 5.30 -14.83 -10.19
CA ILE A 209 5.90 -14.00 -11.24
C ILE A 209 7.31 -14.50 -11.58
N SER A 210 7.65 -14.46 -12.87
CA SER A 210 8.98 -14.82 -13.37
C SER A 210 9.43 -13.82 -14.43
N TYR A 211 10.67 -13.35 -14.34
CA TYR A 211 11.32 -12.46 -15.33
C TYR A 211 12.83 -12.72 -15.37
N PRO A 212 13.25 -13.94 -15.80
CA PRO A 212 14.65 -14.39 -15.68
C PRO A 212 15.63 -13.57 -16.55
N GLN A 213 15.13 -12.81 -17.52
CA GLN A 213 15.93 -11.91 -18.37
C GLN A 213 15.69 -10.43 -18.04
N GLY A 214 15.06 -10.15 -16.87
CA GLY A 214 14.64 -8.81 -16.49
C GLY A 214 13.43 -8.31 -17.25
N MET A 215 13.04 -7.06 -17.00
CA MET A 215 11.88 -6.39 -17.60
C MET A 215 12.31 -5.20 -18.46
N ALA A 216 11.50 -4.83 -19.45
CA ALA A 216 11.82 -3.78 -20.40
C ALA A 216 12.10 -2.41 -19.77
N TYR A 217 11.42 -2.06 -18.67
CA TYR A 217 11.63 -0.79 -17.95
C TYR A 217 13.08 -0.62 -17.49
N GLU A 218 13.80 -1.71 -17.24
CA GLU A 218 15.18 -1.69 -16.75
C GLU A 218 16.17 -1.06 -17.72
N LYS A 219 15.81 -0.98 -19.01
CA LYS A 219 16.62 -0.34 -20.06
C LYS A 219 16.51 1.19 -20.04
N THR A 220 15.44 1.73 -19.49
CA THR A 220 15.12 3.16 -19.56
C THR A 220 14.99 3.84 -18.21
N SER A 221 14.68 3.10 -17.13
CA SER A 221 14.56 3.68 -15.79
C SER A 221 15.92 3.79 -15.11
N PRO A 222 16.27 4.95 -14.53
CA PRO A 222 17.48 5.10 -13.71
C PRO A 222 17.34 4.38 -12.35
N ILE A 223 16.11 4.06 -11.92
CA ILE A 223 15.82 3.38 -10.66
C ILE A 223 15.31 1.98 -10.98
N LYS A 224 15.91 0.98 -10.36
CA LYS A 224 15.48 -0.41 -10.47
C LYS A 224 14.55 -0.77 -9.30
N LEU A 225 13.55 -1.60 -9.58
CA LEU A 225 12.80 -2.27 -8.53
C LEU A 225 13.73 -3.25 -7.82
N TRP A 226 13.52 -3.43 -6.50
CA TRP A 226 14.16 -4.52 -5.80
C TRP A 226 13.76 -5.86 -6.44
N SER A 227 14.71 -6.77 -6.58
CA SER A 227 14.44 -8.08 -7.18
C SER A 227 14.98 -9.21 -6.31
N PRO A 228 14.22 -10.30 -6.09
CA PRO A 228 14.70 -11.46 -5.38
C PRO A 228 15.77 -12.24 -6.15
N THR A 229 16.00 -11.95 -7.43
CA THR A 229 17.11 -12.53 -8.22
C THR A 229 18.45 -11.87 -7.92
N ASP A 230 18.44 -10.67 -7.31
CA ASP A 230 19.64 -9.94 -6.90
C ASP A 230 19.38 -9.22 -5.56
N PRO A 231 19.18 -9.96 -4.48
CA PRO A 231 18.68 -9.43 -3.21
C PRO A 231 19.67 -8.53 -2.47
N GLY A 232 20.90 -8.45 -2.92
CA GLY A 232 21.96 -7.62 -2.32
C GLY A 232 22.09 -6.22 -2.91
N LYS A 233 21.30 -5.89 -3.90
CA LYS A 233 21.31 -4.57 -4.56
C LYS A 233 20.07 -3.74 -4.28
#